data_3d37e5323159025e8756557143a1c6ee
#
_entry.id   3d37e5323159025e8756557143a1c6ee
#
_cell.length_a   1.000
_cell.length_b   1.000
_cell.length_c   1.000
_cell.angle_alpha   90.00
_cell.angle_beta   90.00
_cell.angle_gamma   90.00
#
_symmetry.space_group_name_H-M   'P 1'
#
loop_
_entity.id
_entity.type
_entity.pdbx_description
1 polymer ?
#
loop_
_entity_poly.entity_id
_entity_poly.type
_entity_poly.pdbx_seq_one_letter_code
_entity_poly.pdbx_strand_id
1 'polypeptide(L)'
;MLCHNQAMKIARTLALGWLLLSLLAAALWLQAGWQAQQARFATDSSISHRLLSQKIVQHEAVLTVLGSLSSPPPLPALLASLHTAMPQLQAVARWQGSQWQGYPRAPSAPRARHWQTLPDREGRYWLLSPAGWAMLIDSQQLLAAGEWPPNVGRITLTLPDGPHTLLQRADTGALARFHLDKRLPGQAQAFAFHSAGTLGTAQLPWAGWLASCLALATLLAVAGSRWQARHVARQHAEQQRLSAISRLSTLGEMAAGMAHELNQPLTAILANLRAAGRLLDDDEERDNVRLAIQSSAEQAKRAGDIIARLRSLVSPQSRPAPTRLDLPAMLASLQRLHAPALAAQGLRLQLDCPPGGMPLCADAVAVEQILHNLVQNAIEALAGRHGGEIRIRVRHEAGLYRLSVADNGPGLPAERLAQPGLPFRSSKAGGLGLGLSLCDSLATGMGGQLSAANLPGGGACLTLTLPCPEPDHG
;
A
#
# COMPACT_ATOMS: atom_id res chain seq x y z
N MET A 1 8.56 -19.63 3.52
CA MET A 1 8.35 -19.91 2.08
C MET A 1 6.88 -19.82 1.62
N LEU A 2 5.90 -20.38 2.34
CA LEU A 2 4.47 -20.36 1.95
C LEU A 2 3.86 -18.94 1.86
N CYS A 3 4.15 -18.04 2.78
CA CYS A 3 3.63 -16.67 2.75
C CYS A 3 4.16 -15.83 1.56
N HIS A 4 5.41 -16.02 1.16
CA HIS A 4 6.00 -15.34 0.02
C HIS A 4 5.34 -15.77 -1.31
N ASN A 5 4.96 -17.03 -1.42
CA ASN A 5 4.29 -17.60 -2.60
C ASN A 5 2.84 -17.11 -2.74
N GLN A 6 2.13 -16.89 -1.64
CA GLN A 6 0.77 -16.32 -1.65
C GLN A 6 0.79 -14.82 -2.00
N ALA A 7 1.70 -14.03 -1.45
CA ALA A 7 1.85 -12.61 -1.79
C ALA A 7 2.17 -12.42 -3.29
N MET A 8 3.04 -13.27 -3.85
CA MET A 8 3.36 -13.27 -5.28
C MET A 8 2.16 -13.65 -6.17
N LYS A 9 1.32 -14.59 -5.75
CA LYS A 9 0.09 -14.95 -6.50
C LYS A 9 -0.90 -13.80 -6.52
N ILE A 10 -1.12 -13.14 -5.38
CA ILE A 10 -2.03 -11.98 -5.29
C ILE A 10 -1.52 -10.81 -6.12
N ALA A 11 -0.22 -10.50 -6.06
CA ALA A 11 0.37 -9.45 -6.89
C ALA A 11 0.20 -9.73 -8.39
N ARG A 12 0.37 -10.98 -8.82
CA ARG A 12 0.14 -11.40 -10.21
C ARG A 12 -1.31 -11.27 -10.64
N THR A 13 -2.28 -11.68 -9.80
CA THR A 13 -3.71 -11.54 -10.11
C THR A 13 -4.14 -10.08 -10.19
N LEU A 14 -3.65 -9.21 -9.30
CA LEU A 14 -3.91 -7.76 -9.34
C LEU A 14 -3.29 -7.12 -10.58
N ALA A 15 -2.06 -7.49 -10.95
CA ALA A 15 -1.39 -7.00 -12.16
C ALA A 15 -2.14 -7.42 -13.44
N LEU A 16 -2.59 -8.68 -13.53
CA LEU A 16 -3.41 -9.15 -14.64
C LEU A 16 -4.76 -8.43 -14.72
N GLY A 17 -5.42 -8.23 -13.58
CA GLY A 17 -6.66 -7.47 -13.50
C GLY A 17 -6.47 -6.01 -13.95
N TRP A 18 -5.40 -5.34 -13.51
CA TRP A 18 -5.06 -4.00 -13.96
C TRP A 18 -4.80 -3.95 -15.46
N LEU A 19 -4.06 -4.91 -16.00
CA LEU A 19 -3.74 -4.99 -17.44
C LEU A 19 -5.01 -5.17 -18.28
N LEU A 20 -5.91 -6.07 -17.91
CA LEU A 20 -7.17 -6.30 -18.62
C LEU A 20 -8.08 -5.06 -18.58
N LEU A 21 -8.21 -4.43 -17.42
CA LEU A 21 -9.02 -3.22 -17.27
C LEU A 21 -8.42 -2.01 -17.99
N SER A 22 -7.08 -1.88 -18.04
CA SER A 22 -6.41 -0.82 -18.79
C SER A 22 -6.54 -1.01 -20.31
N LEU A 23 -6.54 -2.25 -20.81
CA LEU A 23 -6.83 -2.56 -22.21
C LEU A 23 -8.29 -2.24 -22.55
N LEU A 24 -9.23 -2.57 -21.67
CA LEU A 24 -10.64 -2.21 -21.85
C LEU A 24 -10.82 -0.69 -21.90
N ALA A 25 -10.18 0.02 -20.97
CA ALA A 25 -10.18 1.49 -20.95
C ALA A 25 -9.58 2.06 -22.25
N ALA A 26 -8.47 1.48 -22.76
CA ALA A 26 -7.88 1.89 -24.03
C ALA A 26 -8.87 1.72 -25.19
N ALA A 27 -9.56 0.58 -25.27
CA ALA A 27 -10.56 0.33 -26.30
C ALA A 27 -11.71 1.35 -26.24
N LEU A 28 -12.22 1.65 -25.06
CA LEU A 28 -13.28 2.65 -24.88
C LEU A 28 -12.83 4.06 -25.25
N TRP A 29 -11.62 4.47 -24.88
CA TRP A 29 -11.07 5.77 -25.24
C TRP A 29 -10.78 5.89 -26.73
N LEU A 30 -10.29 4.82 -27.36
CA LEU A 30 -10.12 4.75 -28.82
C LEU A 30 -11.46 4.90 -29.55
N GLN A 31 -12.49 4.18 -29.10
CA GLN A 31 -13.83 4.26 -29.67
C GLN A 31 -14.42 5.67 -29.50
N ALA A 32 -14.29 6.28 -28.32
CA ALA A 32 -14.76 7.64 -28.07
C ALA A 32 -14.01 8.66 -28.94
N GLY A 33 -12.69 8.54 -29.05
CA GLY A 33 -11.85 9.38 -29.92
C GLY A 33 -12.24 9.27 -31.40
N TRP A 34 -12.47 8.03 -31.87
CA TRP A 34 -12.97 7.79 -33.22
C TRP A 34 -14.31 8.48 -33.49
N GLN A 35 -15.30 8.26 -32.62
CA GLN A 35 -16.63 8.87 -32.76
C GLN A 35 -16.58 10.41 -32.75
N ALA A 36 -15.80 10.97 -31.82
CA ALA A 36 -15.63 12.41 -31.72
C ALA A 36 -15.00 13.01 -32.98
N GLN A 37 -13.96 12.38 -33.52
CA GLN A 37 -13.30 12.85 -34.73
C GLN A 37 -14.16 12.67 -35.97
N GLN A 38 -14.89 11.57 -36.10
CA GLN A 38 -15.86 11.36 -37.16
C GLN A 38 -16.96 12.42 -37.15
N ALA A 39 -17.48 12.76 -36.00
CA ALA A 39 -18.50 13.82 -35.85
C ALA A 39 -17.96 15.21 -36.26
N ARG A 40 -16.72 15.55 -35.82
CA ARG A 40 -16.04 16.80 -36.23
C ARG A 40 -15.81 16.85 -37.73
N PHE A 41 -15.29 15.77 -38.33
CA PHE A 41 -15.09 15.67 -39.75
C PHE A 41 -16.41 15.83 -40.51
N ALA A 42 -17.50 15.18 -40.11
CA ALA A 42 -18.79 15.27 -40.73
C ALA A 42 -19.37 16.69 -40.69
N THR A 43 -19.18 17.40 -39.53
CA THR A 43 -19.58 18.78 -39.36
C THR A 43 -18.78 19.70 -40.28
N ASP A 44 -17.45 19.60 -40.25
CA ASP A 44 -16.55 20.45 -41.06
C ASP A 44 -16.71 20.20 -42.57
N SER A 45 -16.89 18.96 -42.98
CA SER A 45 -17.20 18.62 -44.37
C SER A 45 -18.54 19.21 -44.80
N SER A 46 -19.55 19.20 -43.93
CA SER A 46 -20.85 19.81 -44.24
C SER A 46 -20.78 21.33 -44.32
N ILE A 47 -19.93 21.98 -43.49
CA ILE A 47 -19.64 23.42 -43.60
C ILE A 47 -18.98 23.72 -44.93
N SER A 48 -17.92 22.98 -45.32
CA SER A 48 -17.24 23.14 -46.61
C SER A 48 -18.19 22.97 -47.77
N HIS A 49 -19.05 21.94 -47.73
CA HIS A 49 -20.08 21.73 -48.77
C HIS A 49 -21.07 22.90 -48.84
N ARG A 50 -21.52 23.44 -47.72
CA ARG A 50 -22.45 24.59 -47.66
C ARG A 50 -21.83 25.85 -48.26
N LEU A 51 -20.58 26.17 -47.88
CA LEU A 51 -19.85 27.32 -48.42
C LEU A 51 -19.66 27.24 -49.91
N LEU A 52 -19.22 26.09 -50.45
CA LEU A 52 -19.08 25.87 -51.86
C LEU A 52 -20.43 25.93 -52.60
N SER A 53 -21.49 25.33 -52.05
CA SER A 53 -22.84 25.44 -52.60
C SER A 53 -23.32 26.87 -52.70
N GLN A 54 -23.09 27.66 -51.68
CA GLN A 54 -23.47 29.08 -51.64
C GLN A 54 -22.74 29.87 -52.76
N LYS A 55 -21.43 29.62 -52.95
CA LYS A 55 -20.65 30.26 -54.03
C LYS A 55 -21.19 29.91 -55.41
N ILE A 56 -21.52 28.63 -55.69
CA ILE A 56 -22.07 28.20 -56.98
C ILE A 56 -23.41 28.87 -57.26
N VAL A 57 -24.32 28.87 -56.28
CA VAL A 57 -25.62 29.54 -56.44
C VAL A 57 -25.45 31.06 -56.64
N GLN A 58 -24.45 31.67 -55.94
CA GLN A 58 -24.12 33.10 -56.12
C GLN A 58 -23.68 33.39 -57.56
N HIS A 59 -22.83 32.56 -58.18
CA HIS A 59 -22.41 32.72 -59.58
C HIS A 59 -23.59 32.67 -60.55
N GLU A 60 -24.49 31.70 -60.38
CA GLU A 60 -25.69 31.54 -61.20
C GLU A 60 -26.64 32.74 -61.02
N ALA A 61 -26.82 33.21 -59.78
CA ALA A 61 -27.65 34.41 -59.50
C ALA A 61 -27.09 35.66 -60.18
N VAL A 62 -25.77 35.90 -60.12
CA VAL A 62 -25.14 37.06 -60.77
C VAL A 62 -25.33 36.99 -62.28
N LEU A 63 -25.12 35.82 -62.93
CA LEU A 63 -25.36 35.68 -64.34
C LEU A 63 -26.84 35.88 -64.73
N THR A 64 -27.77 35.49 -63.89
CA THR A 64 -29.20 35.74 -64.09
C THR A 64 -29.53 37.23 -64.04
N VAL A 65 -28.99 37.98 -63.05
CA VAL A 65 -29.16 39.42 -62.93
C VAL A 65 -28.54 40.14 -64.10
N LEU A 66 -27.33 39.77 -64.54
CA LEU A 66 -26.68 40.36 -65.72
C LEU A 66 -27.53 40.16 -66.97
N GLY A 67 -28.21 39.00 -67.10
CA GLY A 67 -29.13 38.71 -68.21
C GLY A 67 -30.37 39.61 -68.26
N SER A 68 -30.80 40.18 -67.15
CA SER A 68 -31.96 41.06 -67.06
C SER A 68 -31.61 42.57 -67.29
N LEU A 69 -30.32 42.91 -67.38
CA LEU A 69 -29.91 44.30 -67.60
C LEU A 69 -30.13 44.75 -69.06
N SER A 70 -30.91 45.81 -69.22
CA SER A 70 -31.17 46.43 -70.54
C SER A 70 -29.91 47.11 -71.09
N SER A 71 -29.06 47.67 -70.21
CA SER A 71 -27.86 48.44 -70.57
C SER A 71 -26.71 48.08 -69.63
N PRO A 72 -26.00 46.95 -69.87
CA PRO A 72 -24.92 46.55 -69.00
C PRO A 72 -23.67 47.42 -69.17
N PRO A 73 -22.87 47.58 -68.10
CA PRO A 73 -21.62 48.34 -68.14
C PRO A 73 -20.59 47.67 -69.07
N PRO A 74 -19.54 48.39 -69.48
CA PRO A 74 -18.44 47.81 -70.27
C PRO A 74 -17.81 46.62 -69.54
N LEU A 75 -17.46 45.55 -70.30
CA LEU A 75 -16.94 44.31 -69.66
C LEU A 75 -15.73 44.51 -68.75
N PRO A 76 -14.74 45.38 -69.05
CA PRO A 76 -13.62 45.63 -68.14
C PRO A 76 -14.06 46.22 -66.80
N ALA A 77 -14.97 47.19 -66.81
CA ALA A 77 -15.49 47.79 -65.58
C ALA A 77 -16.37 46.82 -64.79
N LEU A 78 -17.17 46.03 -65.46
CA LEU A 78 -17.97 44.95 -64.87
C LEU A 78 -17.10 43.90 -64.20
N LEU A 79 -16.05 43.42 -64.85
CA LEU A 79 -15.11 42.44 -64.25
C LEU A 79 -14.43 43.05 -63.03
N ALA A 80 -13.94 44.28 -63.07
CA ALA A 80 -13.28 44.93 -61.95
C ALA A 80 -14.21 45.02 -60.73
N SER A 81 -15.47 45.42 -60.93
CA SER A 81 -16.45 45.51 -59.86
C SER A 81 -16.82 44.14 -59.26
N LEU A 82 -17.02 43.13 -60.13
CA LEU A 82 -17.33 41.76 -59.68
C LEU A 82 -16.14 41.08 -59.04
N HIS A 83 -14.91 41.30 -59.51
CA HIS A 83 -13.71 40.67 -58.95
C HIS A 83 -13.45 41.11 -57.50
N THR A 84 -13.80 42.34 -57.14
CA THR A 84 -13.70 42.81 -55.75
C THR A 84 -14.59 41.98 -54.80
N ALA A 85 -15.80 41.62 -55.24
CA ALA A 85 -16.75 40.81 -54.47
C ALA A 85 -16.55 39.29 -54.64
N MET A 86 -15.99 38.89 -55.75
CA MET A 86 -15.79 37.47 -56.18
C MET A 86 -14.39 37.28 -56.77
N PRO A 87 -13.34 37.15 -55.95
CA PRO A 87 -11.95 37.02 -56.42
C PRO A 87 -11.72 35.82 -57.35
N GLN A 88 -12.55 34.78 -57.24
CA GLN A 88 -12.51 33.59 -58.11
C GLN A 88 -12.91 33.87 -59.55
N LEU A 89 -13.47 35.05 -59.88
CA LEU A 89 -13.91 35.40 -61.23
C LEU A 89 -12.73 35.94 -62.03
N GLN A 90 -12.38 35.27 -63.13
CA GLN A 90 -11.22 35.58 -63.97
C GLN A 90 -11.57 36.26 -65.29
N ALA A 91 -12.77 36.04 -65.80
CA ALA A 91 -13.24 36.68 -67.04
C ALA A 91 -14.78 36.72 -67.11
N VAL A 92 -15.29 37.70 -67.80
CA VAL A 92 -16.74 37.85 -68.11
C VAL A 92 -16.91 37.97 -69.64
N ALA A 93 -17.92 37.30 -70.15
CA ALA A 93 -18.24 37.38 -71.57
C ALA A 93 -19.76 37.48 -71.82
N ARG A 94 -20.13 38.18 -72.91
CA ARG A 94 -21.49 38.33 -73.36
C ARG A 94 -21.61 37.86 -74.80
N TRP A 95 -22.71 37.22 -75.15
CA TRP A 95 -23.03 36.84 -76.50
C TRP A 95 -23.60 38.05 -77.30
N GLN A 96 -22.93 38.44 -78.37
CA GLN A 96 -23.34 39.56 -79.17
C GLN A 96 -23.30 39.17 -80.66
N GLY A 97 -24.41 39.35 -81.38
CA GLY A 97 -24.50 38.89 -82.76
C GLY A 97 -24.36 37.37 -82.92
N SER A 98 -23.22 36.90 -83.40
CA SER A 98 -22.92 35.50 -83.62
C SER A 98 -21.75 34.94 -82.84
N GLN A 99 -21.17 35.75 -81.89
CA GLN A 99 -19.97 35.36 -81.22
C GLN A 99 -19.96 35.84 -79.76
N TRP A 100 -19.09 35.25 -78.90
CA TRP A 100 -18.81 35.73 -77.56
C TRP A 100 -17.85 36.90 -77.63
N GLN A 101 -18.23 37.98 -76.99
CA GLN A 101 -17.34 39.07 -76.64
C GLN A 101 -16.98 38.94 -75.12
N GLY A 102 -15.69 38.76 -74.84
CA GLY A 102 -15.24 38.58 -73.46
C GLY A 102 -14.06 39.44 -73.04
N TYR A 103 -13.87 39.65 -71.76
CA TYR A 103 -12.73 40.37 -71.18
C TYR A 103 -12.23 39.60 -69.95
N PRO A 104 -10.94 39.32 -69.84
CA PRO A 104 -9.89 39.49 -70.85
C PRO A 104 -9.97 38.46 -72.02
N ARG A 105 -10.82 37.45 -71.91
CA ARG A 105 -11.04 36.43 -72.95
C ARG A 105 -12.50 35.96 -73.03
N ALA A 106 -12.83 35.17 -74.02
CA ALA A 106 -14.17 34.63 -74.28
C ALA A 106 -14.15 33.11 -74.34
N PRO A 107 -15.28 32.42 -74.08
CA PRO A 107 -15.39 30.98 -74.27
C PRO A 107 -15.41 30.58 -75.75
N SER A 108 -14.78 29.45 -76.03
CA SER A 108 -14.81 28.88 -77.47
C SER A 108 -15.95 27.88 -77.60
N ALA A 109 -17.19 28.39 -77.57
CA ALA A 109 -18.37 27.55 -77.60
C ALA A 109 -19.55 28.28 -78.29
N PRO A 110 -20.57 27.61 -78.84
CA PRO A 110 -21.80 28.25 -79.36
C PRO A 110 -22.58 28.85 -78.15
N ARG A 111 -23.58 29.67 -78.44
CA ARG A 111 -24.50 30.20 -77.43
C ARG A 111 -25.21 29.05 -76.71
N ALA A 112 -25.13 29.10 -75.37
CA ALA A 112 -25.78 28.12 -74.49
C ALA A 112 -27.33 28.29 -74.58
N ARG A 113 -28.08 27.20 -74.77
CA ARG A 113 -29.56 27.18 -74.72
C ARG A 113 -30.02 26.87 -73.24
N HIS A 114 -29.18 26.22 -72.50
CA HIS A 114 -29.40 25.85 -71.13
C HIS A 114 -28.16 26.23 -70.30
N TRP A 115 -28.25 26.20 -68.97
CA TRP A 115 -27.08 26.33 -68.14
C TRP A 115 -26.07 25.24 -68.51
N GLN A 116 -24.81 25.64 -68.74
CA GLN A 116 -23.72 24.74 -69.11
C GLN A 116 -22.44 25.12 -68.45
N THR A 117 -21.62 24.13 -68.09
CA THR A 117 -20.22 24.32 -67.71
C THR A 117 -19.30 23.78 -68.78
N LEU A 118 -18.28 24.51 -69.12
CA LEU A 118 -17.25 24.08 -70.10
C LEU A 118 -15.88 24.09 -69.38
N PRO A 119 -15.06 23.06 -69.64
CA PRO A 119 -13.71 23.05 -69.10
C PRO A 119 -12.87 24.14 -69.75
N ASP A 120 -12.00 24.72 -68.92
CA ASP A 120 -10.89 25.56 -69.37
C ASP A 120 -9.58 24.86 -68.98
N ARG A 121 -8.53 25.55 -68.63
CA ARG A 121 -7.26 24.98 -68.23
C ARG A 121 -7.12 25.02 -66.70
N GLU A 122 -6.45 24.02 -66.11
CA GLU A 122 -5.97 24.05 -64.72
C GLU A 122 -7.05 24.28 -63.62
N GLY A 123 -8.18 23.57 -63.75
CA GLY A 123 -9.26 23.66 -62.75
C GLY A 123 -10.11 24.93 -62.87
N ARG A 124 -10.03 25.60 -63.99
CA ARG A 124 -10.94 26.70 -64.35
C ARG A 124 -12.04 26.19 -65.25
N TYR A 125 -13.21 26.80 -65.12
CA TYR A 125 -14.35 26.42 -65.94
C TYR A 125 -15.18 27.64 -66.28
N TRP A 126 -15.73 27.63 -67.50
CA TRP A 126 -16.73 28.59 -67.92
C TRP A 126 -18.11 28.17 -67.47
N LEU A 127 -18.85 29.05 -66.81
CA LEU A 127 -20.26 28.93 -66.51
C LEU A 127 -21.05 29.75 -67.53
N LEU A 128 -21.85 29.12 -68.39
CA LEU A 128 -22.64 29.74 -69.44
C LEU A 128 -24.11 29.79 -69.04
N SER A 129 -24.70 30.99 -69.17
CA SER A 129 -26.13 31.23 -68.91
C SER A 129 -26.90 31.19 -70.21
N PRO A 130 -28.14 30.70 -70.22
CA PRO A 130 -29.05 30.77 -71.42
C PRO A 130 -29.36 32.23 -71.79
N ALA A 131 -29.21 33.17 -70.86
CA ALA A 131 -29.36 34.61 -71.14
C ALA A 131 -28.22 35.24 -71.97
N GLY A 132 -27.21 34.46 -72.41
CA GLY A 132 -26.10 34.90 -73.20
C GLY A 132 -24.97 35.59 -72.42
N TRP A 133 -24.80 35.22 -71.20
CA TRP A 133 -23.68 35.64 -70.35
C TRP A 133 -22.84 34.43 -69.95
N ALA A 134 -21.53 34.64 -69.79
CA ALA A 134 -20.61 33.63 -69.31
C ALA A 134 -19.58 34.22 -68.32
N MET A 135 -19.17 33.39 -67.38
CA MET A 135 -18.12 33.71 -66.40
C MET A 135 -17.07 32.60 -66.39
N LEU A 136 -15.80 33.01 -66.35
CA LEU A 136 -14.69 32.09 -66.07
C LEU A 136 -14.38 32.08 -64.60
N ILE A 137 -14.48 30.94 -64.01
CA ILE A 137 -14.34 30.74 -62.56
C ILE A 137 -13.10 29.88 -62.28
N ASP A 138 -12.27 30.34 -61.39
CA ASP A 138 -11.12 29.61 -60.85
C ASP A 138 -11.56 28.80 -59.61
N SER A 139 -11.57 27.47 -59.71
CA SER A 139 -12.00 26.62 -58.62
C SER A 139 -11.11 26.69 -57.38
N GLN A 140 -9.81 26.97 -57.57
CA GLN A 140 -8.87 27.08 -56.45
C GLN A 140 -9.10 28.33 -55.58
N GLN A 141 -9.74 29.34 -56.12
CA GLN A 141 -10.07 30.58 -55.44
C GLN A 141 -11.52 30.65 -54.95
N LEU A 142 -12.26 29.54 -54.98
CA LEU A 142 -13.65 29.51 -54.50
C LEU A 142 -13.77 29.81 -53.01
N LEU A 143 -12.79 29.39 -52.22
CA LEU A 143 -12.68 29.71 -50.77
C LEU A 143 -11.28 30.20 -50.46
N ALA A 144 -11.18 31.19 -49.58
CA ALA A 144 -9.89 31.65 -49.08
C ALA A 144 -9.25 30.59 -48.17
N ALA A 145 -7.92 30.62 -48.04
CA ALA A 145 -7.17 29.67 -47.22
C ALA A 145 -7.65 29.58 -45.76
N GLY A 146 -8.14 30.71 -45.20
CA GLY A 146 -8.66 30.73 -43.82
C GLY A 146 -10.11 30.26 -43.64
N GLU A 147 -10.85 30.06 -44.74
CA GLU A 147 -12.25 29.58 -44.72
C GLU A 147 -12.36 28.06 -44.64
N TRP A 148 -11.24 27.34 -44.82
CA TRP A 148 -11.24 25.87 -44.80
C TRP A 148 -11.24 25.35 -43.35
N PRO A 149 -12.25 24.52 -42.99
CA PRO A 149 -12.32 23.94 -41.63
C PRO A 149 -11.10 23.05 -41.29
N PRO A 150 -10.74 22.97 -39.97
CA PRO A 150 -9.49 22.34 -39.58
C PRO A 150 -9.45 20.80 -39.72
N ASN A 151 -10.60 20.10 -39.58
CA ASN A 151 -10.62 18.65 -39.52
C ASN A 151 -10.81 17.98 -40.91
N VAL A 152 -10.75 18.77 -41.98
CA VAL A 152 -10.76 18.25 -43.36
C VAL A 152 -9.35 18.29 -43.90
N GLY A 153 -8.84 17.11 -44.31
CA GLY A 153 -7.49 16.93 -44.87
C GLY A 153 -7.40 17.13 -46.36
N ARG A 154 -8.43 16.72 -47.10
CA ARG A 154 -8.47 16.84 -48.55
C ARG A 154 -9.89 17.16 -49.00
N ILE A 155 -10.02 18.09 -49.95
CA ILE A 155 -11.27 18.37 -50.70
C ILE A 155 -10.99 18.29 -52.17
N THR A 156 -11.77 17.49 -52.88
CA THR A 156 -11.71 17.37 -54.34
C THR A 156 -13.07 17.69 -54.90
N LEU A 157 -13.09 18.52 -55.92
CA LEU A 157 -14.26 18.85 -56.72
C LEU A 157 -14.11 18.26 -58.13
N THR A 158 -15.08 17.48 -58.57
CA THR A 158 -15.08 16.96 -59.92
C THR A 158 -15.67 18.01 -60.83
N LEU A 159 -14.82 18.61 -61.67
CA LEU A 159 -15.16 19.57 -62.72
C LEU A 159 -15.36 18.83 -64.06
N PRO A 160 -15.79 19.51 -65.13
CA PRO A 160 -16.00 18.88 -66.45
C PRO A 160 -14.72 18.28 -67.05
N ASP A 161 -13.53 18.74 -66.65
CA ASP A 161 -12.21 18.25 -67.09
C ASP A 161 -11.61 17.19 -66.17
N GLY A 162 -12.28 16.87 -65.05
CA GLY A 162 -11.84 15.85 -64.11
C GLY A 162 -11.83 16.30 -62.67
N PRO A 163 -11.26 15.49 -61.77
CA PRO A 163 -11.18 15.80 -60.36
C PRO A 163 -10.06 16.81 -60.06
N HIS A 164 -10.39 17.93 -59.42
CA HIS A 164 -9.46 18.95 -58.99
C HIS A 164 -9.41 19.05 -57.45
N THR A 165 -8.19 19.02 -56.88
CA THR A 165 -8.00 19.13 -55.45
C THR A 165 -7.98 20.61 -55.06
N LEU A 166 -8.95 21.03 -54.25
CA LEU A 166 -9.08 22.40 -53.73
C LEU A 166 -8.29 22.60 -52.44
N LEU A 167 -8.23 21.56 -51.61
CA LEU A 167 -7.50 21.55 -50.36
C LEU A 167 -6.73 20.25 -50.22
N GLN A 168 -5.45 20.36 -49.86
CA GLN A 168 -4.66 19.20 -49.46
C GLN A 168 -3.76 19.60 -48.26
N ARG A 169 -3.96 18.96 -47.14
CA ARG A 169 -3.09 19.04 -45.96
C ARG A 169 -2.22 17.79 -45.88
N ALA A 170 -1.08 17.91 -45.25
CA ALA A 170 -0.17 16.79 -45.03
C ALA A 170 -0.85 15.67 -44.23
N ASP A 171 -0.80 14.44 -44.76
CA ASP A 171 -1.32 13.25 -44.13
C ASP A 171 -0.16 12.56 -43.37
N THR A 172 0.06 12.91 -42.10
CA THR A 172 1.14 12.35 -41.29
C THR A 172 0.57 11.28 -40.38
N GLY A 173 0.84 10.00 -40.66
CA GLY A 173 0.58 8.87 -39.74
C GLY A 173 -0.91 8.58 -39.51
N ALA A 174 -1.72 8.54 -40.54
CA ALA A 174 -3.15 8.25 -40.43
C ALA A 174 -3.42 6.83 -39.94
N LEU A 175 -4.05 6.69 -38.80
CA LEU A 175 -4.59 5.44 -38.24
C LEU A 175 -5.90 5.03 -38.95
N ALA A 176 -6.65 6.03 -39.37
CA ALA A 176 -7.93 5.82 -40.06
C ALA A 176 -8.27 6.98 -40.99
N ARG A 177 -9.13 6.73 -41.95
CA ARG A 177 -9.61 7.71 -42.95
C ARG A 177 -11.11 7.78 -42.93
N PHE A 178 -11.64 9.01 -43.01
CA PHE A 178 -13.06 9.31 -43.17
C PHE A 178 -13.30 9.86 -44.57
N HIS A 179 -14.42 9.56 -45.18
CA HIS A 179 -14.82 10.07 -46.47
C HIS A 179 -16.26 10.55 -46.40
N LEU A 180 -16.54 11.65 -47.13
CA LEU A 180 -17.87 12.16 -47.31
C LEU A 180 -18.02 12.63 -48.76
N ASP A 181 -18.97 12.01 -49.50
CA ASP A 181 -19.27 12.30 -50.87
C ASP A 181 -20.65 12.94 -50.94
N LYS A 182 -20.73 14.11 -51.56
CA LYS A 182 -21.98 14.85 -51.81
C LYS A 182 -21.96 15.46 -53.23
N ARG A 183 -23.09 15.95 -53.64
CA ARG A 183 -23.19 16.75 -54.87
C ARG A 183 -23.47 18.20 -54.49
N LEU A 184 -22.78 19.13 -55.14
CA LEU A 184 -23.07 20.54 -55.02
C LEU A 184 -24.26 20.90 -55.88
N PRO A 185 -25.23 21.71 -55.39
CA PRO A 185 -26.35 22.15 -56.19
C PRO A 185 -25.87 23.12 -57.29
N GLY A 186 -26.38 22.99 -58.52
CA GLY A 186 -26.14 23.90 -59.60
C GLY A 186 -27.09 23.60 -60.73
N GLN A 187 -27.58 24.64 -61.46
CA GLN A 187 -28.45 24.49 -62.61
C GLN A 187 -27.68 24.05 -63.86
N ALA A 188 -26.40 24.39 -63.95
CA ALA A 188 -25.54 24.03 -65.07
C ALA A 188 -25.09 22.56 -65.01
N GLN A 189 -24.63 22.13 -63.88
CA GLN A 189 -24.19 20.74 -63.64
C GLN A 189 -23.97 20.56 -62.11
N ALA A 190 -24.41 19.39 -61.61
CA ALA A 190 -24.12 19.04 -60.22
C ALA A 190 -22.67 18.56 -60.10
N PHE A 191 -21.81 19.35 -59.48
CA PHE A 191 -20.42 18.97 -59.20
C PHE A 191 -20.35 17.93 -58.09
N ALA A 192 -19.55 16.87 -58.29
CA ALA A 192 -19.28 15.92 -57.19
C ALA A 192 -18.25 16.51 -56.24
N PHE A 193 -18.61 16.56 -54.97
CA PHE A 193 -17.79 17.02 -53.83
C PHE A 193 -17.33 15.82 -53.06
N HIS A 194 -16.03 15.62 -52.97
CA HIS A 194 -15.38 14.58 -52.19
C HIS A 194 -14.55 15.22 -51.11
N SER A 195 -14.78 14.86 -49.83
CA SER A 195 -13.96 15.27 -48.73
C SER A 195 -13.38 14.06 -48.01
N ALA A 196 -12.13 14.19 -47.58
CA ALA A 196 -11.44 13.19 -46.80
C ALA A 196 -10.81 13.81 -45.57
N GLY A 197 -10.89 13.12 -44.45
CA GLY A 197 -10.23 13.46 -43.20
C GLY A 197 -9.45 12.27 -42.65
N THR A 198 -8.52 12.52 -41.76
CA THR A 198 -7.69 11.48 -41.13
C THR A 198 -7.74 11.55 -39.63
N LEU A 199 -7.63 10.42 -38.95
CA LEU A 199 -7.39 10.30 -37.54
C LEU A 199 -5.91 9.97 -37.33
N GLY A 200 -5.15 10.90 -36.79
CA GLY A 200 -3.75 10.68 -36.42
C GLY A 200 -3.59 10.33 -34.94
N THR A 201 -2.41 9.81 -34.57
CA THR A 201 -2.06 9.47 -33.18
C THR A 201 -2.16 10.66 -32.22
N ALA A 202 -1.82 11.86 -32.67
CA ALA A 202 -1.89 13.08 -31.87
C ALA A 202 -3.33 13.50 -31.50
N GLN A 203 -4.34 13.02 -32.22
CA GLN A 203 -5.75 13.33 -31.99
C GLN A 203 -6.43 12.36 -31.03
N LEU A 204 -5.72 11.30 -30.60
CA LEU A 204 -6.23 10.34 -29.62
C LEU A 204 -6.25 10.94 -28.21
N PRO A 205 -7.23 10.58 -27.39
CA PRO A 205 -7.37 11.13 -26.02
C PRO A 205 -6.42 10.44 -25.01
N TRP A 206 -5.10 10.51 -25.26
CA TRP A 206 -4.07 9.87 -24.43
C TRP A 206 -4.14 10.27 -22.97
N ALA A 207 -4.40 11.56 -22.68
CA ALA A 207 -4.50 12.06 -21.33
C ALA A 207 -5.63 11.37 -20.55
N GLY A 208 -6.78 11.17 -21.17
CA GLY A 208 -7.91 10.46 -20.57
C GLY A 208 -7.59 9.01 -20.25
N TRP A 209 -6.96 8.32 -21.19
CA TRP A 209 -6.53 6.94 -21.01
C TRP A 209 -5.49 6.81 -19.87
N LEU A 210 -4.43 7.66 -19.88
CA LEU A 210 -3.41 7.68 -18.82
C LEU A 210 -4.02 7.98 -17.44
N ALA A 211 -4.92 8.96 -17.34
CA ALA A 211 -5.62 9.28 -16.10
C ALA A 211 -6.46 8.08 -15.59
N SER A 212 -7.14 7.38 -16.49
CA SER A 212 -7.90 6.17 -16.14
C SER A 212 -7.01 5.03 -15.64
N CYS A 213 -5.86 4.81 -16.29
CA CYS A 213 -4.88 3.81 -15.86
C CYS A 213 -4.29 4.14 -14.47
N LEU A 214 -3.97 5.41 -14.22
CA LEU A 214 -3.45 5.88 -12.93
C LEU A 214 -4.50 5.74 -11.82
N ALA A 215 -5.75 6.16 -12.09
CA ALA A 215 -6.85 6.03 -11.14
C ALA A 215 -7.12 4.55 -10.78
N LEU A 216 -7.09 3.66 -11.78
CA LEU A 216 -7.25 2.23 -11.55
C LEU A 216 -6.09 1.64 -10.74
N ALA A 217 -4.85 2.03 -11.05
CA ALA A 217 -3.66 1.60 -10.32
C ALA A 217 -3.72 2.03 -8.84
N THR A 218 -4.09 3.29 -8.57
CA THR A 218 -4.23 3.80 -7.20
C THR A 218 -5.34 3.09 -6.44
N LEU A 219 -6.48 2.85 -7.07
CA LEU A 219 -7.60 2.12 -6.45
C LEU A 219 -7.21 0.69 -6.08
N LEU A 220 -6.53 -0.02 -6.98
CA LEU A 220 -6.05 -1.38 -6.71
C LEU A 220 -4.97 -1.41 -5.63
N ALA A 221 -4.05 -0.43 -5.60
CA ALA A 221 -3.03 -0.31 -4.56
C ALA A 221 -3.67 -0.06 -3.18
N VAL A 222 -4.66 0.84 -3.09
CA VAL A 222 -5.40 1.10 -1.84
C VAL A 222 -6.22 -0.13 -1.40
N ALA A 223 -6.88 -0.81 -2.33
CA ALA A 223 -7.61 -2.03 -2.00
C ALA A 223 -6.68 -3.15 -1.50
N GLY A 224 -5.54 -3.34 -2.17
CA GLY A 224 -4.52 -4.31 -1.78
C GLY A 224 -3.91 -4.02 -0.41
N SER A 225 -3.55 -2.76 -0.12
CA SER A 225 -3.00 -2.36 1.18
C SER A 225 -3.99 -2.56 2.33
N ARG A 226 -5.27 -2.19 2.11
CA ARG A 226 -6.34 -2.42 3.10
C ARG A 226 -6.59 -3.91 3.34
N TRP A 227 -6.59 -4.71 2.29
CA TRP A 227 -6.74 -6.16 2.44
C TRP A 227 -5.57 -6.77 3.23
N GLN A 228 -4.33 -6.38 2.91
CA GLN A 228 -3.14 -6.84 3.61
C GLN A 228 -3.15 -6.43 5.09
N ALA A 229 -3.49 -5.18 5.39
CA ALA A 229 -3.61 -4.70 6.78
C ALA A 229 -4.65 -5.51 7.59
N ARG A 230 -5.81 -5.80 6.98
CA ARG A 230 -6.84 -6.64 7.62
C ARG A 230 -6.39 -8.08 7.84
N HIS A 231 -5.62 -8.64 6.91
CA HIS A 231 -5.11 -10.00 7.03
C HIS A 231 -4.09 -10.11 8.16
N VAL A 232 -3.15 -9.17 8.24
CA VAL A 232 -2.15 -9.09 9.32
C VAL A 232 -2.82 -8.90 10.68
N ALA A 233 -3.81 -7.99 10.78
CA ALA A 233 -4.54 -7.77 12.02
C ALA A 233 -5.29 -9.03 12.51
N ARG A 234 -5.88 -9.81 11.59
CA ARG A 234 -6.53 -11.08 11.93
C ARG A 234 -5.53 -12.11 12.45
N GLN A 235 -4.37 -12.25 11.81
CA GLN A 235 -3.30 -13.15 12.25
C GLN A 235 -2.81 -12.81 13.65
N HIS A 236 -2.58 -11.54 13.95
CA HIS A 236 -2.20 -11.10 15.30
C HIS A 236 -3.28 -11.40 16.34
N ALA A 237 -4.55 -11.15 16.03
CA ALA A 237 -5.66 -11.46 16.93
C ALA A 237 -5.75 -12.97 17.23
N GLU A 238 -5.54 -13.82 16.22
CA GLU A 238 -5.56 -15.27 16.37
C GLU A 238 -4.37 -15.78 17.20
N GLN A 239 -3.17 -15.24 16.97
CA GLN A 239 -2.00 -15.54 17.79
C GLN A 239 -2.19 -15.15 19.27
N GLN A 240 -2.76 -13.95 19.52
CA GLN A 240 -3.09 -13.51 20.88
C GLN A 240 -4.11 -14.43 21.53
N ARG A 241 -5.12 -14.87 20.80
CA ARG A 241 -6.14 -15.81 21.28
C ARG A 241 -5.53 -17.17 21.62
N LEU A 242 -4.67 -17.72 20.74
CA LEU A 242 -3.98 -18.98 21.00
C LEU A 242 -3.05 -18.88 22.20
N SER A 243 -2.31 -17.79 22.36
CA SER A 243 -1.45 -17.57 23.52
C SER A 243 -2.25 -17.44 24.82
N ALA A 244 -3.44 -16.84 24.78
CA ALA A 244 -4.33 -16.76 25.95
C ALA A 244 -4.89 -18.15 26.34
N ILE A 245 -5.29 -18.94 25.36
CA ILE A 245 -5.76 -20.33 25.57
C ILE A 245 -4.64 -21.20 26.16
N SER A 246 -3.43 -21.10 25.63
CA SER A 246 -2.26 -21.83 26.14
C SER A 246 -1.96 -21.47 27.60
N ARG A 247 -2.03 -20.17 27.95
CA ARG A 247 -1.88 -19.71 29.34
C ARG A 247 -2.96 -20.27 30.26
N LEU A 248 -4.22 -20.29 29.81
CA LEU A 248 -5.34 -20.86 30.58
C LEU A 248 -5.20 -22.37 30.78
N SER A 249 -4.74 -23.10 29.75
CA SER A 249 -4.46 -24.55 29.88
C SER A 249 -3.36 -24.82 30.89
N THR A 250 -2.26 -24.08 30.84
CA THR A 250 -1.16 -24.18 31.80
C THR A 250 -1.64 -23.83 33.21
N LEU A 251 -2.50 -22.79 33.35
CA LEU A 251 -3.09 -22.41 34.64
C LEU A 251 -4.00 -23.52 35.19
N GLY A 252 -4.75 -24.21 34.32
CA GLY A 252 -5.61 -25.35 34.72
C GLY A 252 -4.82 -26.53 35.27
N GLU A 253 -3.74 -26.92 34.59
CA GLU A 253 -2.82 -27.95 35.08
C GLU A 253 -2.13 -27.55 36.39
N MET A 254 -1.74 -26.26 36.51
CA MET A 254 -1.19 -25.71 37.72
C MET A 254 -2.16 -25.72 38.91
N ALA A 255 -3.44 -25.39 38.66
CA ALA A 255 -4.47 -25.34 39.69
C ALA A 255 -4.66 -26.69 40.41
N ALA A 256 -4.60 -27.81 39.66
CA ALA A 256 -4.71 -29.16 40.23
C ALA A 256 -3.50 -29.49 41.16
N GLY A 257 -2.29 -29.20 40.70
CA GLY A 257 -1.08 -29.39 41.52
C GLY A 257 -1.05 -28.51 42.77
N MET A 258 -1.47 -27.25 42.65
CA MET A 258 -1.51 -26.30 43.76
C MET A 258 -2.57 -26.62 44.81
N ALA A 259 -3.75 -27.12 44.36
CA ALA A 259 -4.78 -27.60 45.30
C ALA A 259 -4.24 -28.76 46.19
N HIS A 260 -3.47 -29.64 45.59
CA HIS A 260 -2.82 -30.74 46.34
C HIS A 260 -1.79 -30.22 47.34
N GLU A 261 -0.94 -29.26 46.95
CA GLU A 261 0.10 -28.71 47.82
C GLU A 261 -0.43 -27.72 48.90
N LEU A 262 -1.55 -27.02 48.66
CA LEU A 262 -2.23 -26.26 49.69
C LEU A 262 -2.92 -27.18 50.73
N ASN A 263 -3.50 -28.29 50.28
CA ASN A 263 -4.14 -29.23 51.20
C ASN A 263 -3.15 -29.94 52.12
N GLN A 264 -1.87 -30.11 51.75
CA GLN A 264 -0.85 -30.74 52.61
C GLN A 264 -0.58 -29.95 53.89
N PRO A 265 -0.16 -28.63 53.84
CA PRO A 265 0.07 -27.86 55.06
C PRO A 265 -1.20 -27.68 55.88
N LEU A 266 -2.38 -27.52 55.22
CA LEU A 266 -3.66 -27.40 55.93
C LEU A 266 -4.00 -28.67 56.70
N THR A 267 -3.77 -29.82 56.12
CA THR A 267 -3.98 -31.11 56.77
C THR A 267 -3.02 -31.32 57.97
N ALA A 268 -1.73 -30.90 57.80
CA ALA A 268 -0.74 -30.94 58.87
C ALA A 268 -1.10 -30.01 60.02
N ILE A 269 -1.55 -28.75 59.72
CA ILE A 269 -2.04 -27.82 60.73
C ILE A 269 -3.19 -28.42 61.54
N LEU A 270 -4.18 -29.00 60.83
CA LEU A 270 -5.35 -29.61 61.47
C LEU A 270 -4.96 -30.80 62.37
N ALA A 271 -4.03 -31.65 61.92
CA ALA A 271 -3.52 -32.78 62.67
C ALA A 271 -2.76 -32.32 63.94
N ASN A 272 -1.85 -31.37 63.81
CA ASN A 272 -1.08 -30.82 64.93
C ASN A 272 -1.97 -30.13 65.95
N LEU A 273 -2.95 -29.31 65.53
CA LEU A 273 -3.89 -28.65 66.44
C LEU A 273 -4.81 -29.65 67.15
N ARG A 274 -5.24 -30.73 66.46
CA ARG A 274 -5.99 -31.82 67.11
C ARG A 274 -5.17 -32.60 68.12
N ALA A 275 -3.86 -32.82 67.82
CA ALA A 275 -2.94 -33.43 68.77
C ALA A 275 -2.72 -32.53 69.99
N ALA A 276 -2.43 -31.24 69.79
CA ALA A 276 -2.31 -30.27 70.86
C ALA A 276 -3.56 -30.20 71.76
N GLY A 277 -4.76 -30.20 71.11
CA GLY A 277 -6.02 -30.13 71.86
C GLY A 277 -6.29 -31.41 72.75
N ARG A 278 -5.74 -32.56 72.35
CA ARG A 278 -5.87 -33.79 73.17
C ARG A 278 -4.90 -33.84 74.34
N LEU A 279 -3.77 -33.14 74.27
CA LEU A 279 -2.70 -33.10 75.27
C LEU A 279 -2.76 -31.84 76.20
N LEU A 280 -3.75 -30.98 75.95
CA LEU A 280 -3.84 -29.68 76.61
C LEU A 280 -4.07 -29.76 78.12
N ASP A 281 -4.73 -30.82 78.62
CA ASP A 281 -5.11 -31.04 80.06
C ASP A 281 -4.05 -31.84 80.78
N ASP A 282 -2.95 -32.25 80.17
CA ASP A 282 -1.84 -32.96 80.81
C ASP A 282 -0.62 -32.05 80.94
N ASP A 283 -0.31 -31.76 82.17
CA ASP A 283 0.81 -30.84 82.53
C ASP A 283 2.19 -31.40 82.15
N GLU A 284 2.35 -32.74 82.01
CA GLU A 284 3.61 -33.37 81.61
C GLU A 284 3.82 -33.25 80.11
N GLU A 285 2.78 -33.03 79.30
CA GLU A 285 2.80 -32.93 77.84
C GLU A 285 2.89 -31.48 77.32
N ARG A 286 3.13 -30.46 78.15
CA ARG A 286 3.19 -29.05 77.77
C ARG A 286 4.19 -28.73 76.64
N ASP A 287 5.32 -29.41 76.61
CA ASP A 287 6.34 -29.21 75.56
C ASP A 287 5.89 -29.77 74.27
N ASN A 288 5.16 -30.89 74.21
CA ASN A 288 4.57 -31.46 73.03
C ASN A 288 3.44 -30.61 72.43
N VAL A 289 2.64 -29.95 73.31
CA VAL A 289 1.63 -28.97 72.87
C VAL A 289 2.31 -27.74 72.26
N ARG A 290 3.41 -27.25 72.83
CA ARG A 290 4.17 -26.13 72.30
C ARG A 290 4.76 -26.44 70.93
N LEU A 291 5.34 -27.65 70.74
CA LEU A 291 5.88 -28.14 69.45
C LEU A 291 4.79 -28.29 68.41
N ALA A 292 3.61 -28.77 68.74
CA ALA A 292 2.50 -28.92 67.80
C ALA A 292 1.96 -27.54 67.32
N ILE A 293 1.90 -26.54 68.23
CA ILE A 293 1.52 -25.16 67.89
C ILE A 293 2.59 -24.52 67.00
N GLN A 294 3.88 -24.70 67.31
CA GLN A 294 4.98 -24.16 66.53
C GLN A 294 5.01 -24.75 65.12
N SER A 295 4.87 -26.05 65.01
CA SER A 295 4.76 -26.76 63.71
C SER A 295 3.55 -26.27 62.88
N SER A 296 2.41 -26.01 63.53
CA SER A 296 1.24 -25.46 62.88
C SER A 296 1.49 -24.05 62.33
N ALA A 297 2.21 -23.19 63.07
CA ALA A 297 2.57 -21.86 62.64
C ALA A 297 3.53 -21.89 61.42
N GLU A 298 4.49 -22.83 61.42
CA GLU A 298 5.40 -23.03 60.29
C GLU A 298 4.64 -23.49 59.02
N GLN A 299 3.69 -24.44 59.17
CA GLN A 299 2.86 -24.89 58.03
C GLN A 299 1.92 -23.79 57.55
N ALA A 300 1.37 -22.92 58.39
CA ALA A 300 0.57 -21.74 58.01
C ALA A 300 1.40 -20.76 57.20
N LYS A 301 2.63 -20.47 57.59
CA LYS A 301 3.57 -19.64 56.85
C LYS A 301 3.86 -20.22 55.47
N ARG A 302 4.09 -21.55 55.39
CA ARG A 302 4.30 -22.25 54.12
C ARG A 302 3.09 -22.15 53.18
N ALA A 303 1.88 -22.27 53.70
CA ALA A 303 0.65 -22.09 52.91
C ALA A 303 0.53 -20.64 52.39
N GLY A 304 0.87 -19.64 53.18
CA GLY A 304 0.93 -18.24 52.80
C GLY A 304 1.91 -17.98 51.66
N ASP A 305 3.09 -18.58 51.73
CA ASP A 305 4.11 -18.48 50.67
C ASP A 305 3.63 -19.10 49.30
N ILE A 306 2.91 -20.21 49.37
CA ILE A 306 2.30 -20.84 48.21
C ILE A 306 1.26 -19.91 47.57
N ILE A 307 0.38 -19.29 48.35
CA ILE A 307 -0.63 -18.34 47.90
C ILE A 307 0.00 -17.08 47.27
N ALA A 308 1.05 -16.53 47.91
CA ALA A 308 1.76 -15.37 47.41
C ALA A 308 2.39 -15.64 46.02
N ARG A 309 2.99 -16.82 45.85
CA ARG A 309 3.54 -17.28 44.56
C ARG A 309 2.45 -17.46 43.49
N LEU A 310 1.29 -18.02 43.83
CA LEU A 310 0.15 -18.14 42.96
C LEU A 310 -0.33 -16.76 42.47
N ARG A 311 -0.46 -15.82 43.37
CA ARG A 311 -0.90 -14.47 43.04
C ARG A 311 0.05 -13.78 42.07
N SER A 312 1.35 -13.96 42.20
CA SER A 312 2.34 -13.38 41.26
C SER A 312 2.30 -13.97 39.86
N LEU A 313 1.83 -15.21 39.71
CA LEU A 313 1.66 -15.84 38.39
C LEU A 313 0.37 -15.42 37.65
N VAL A 314 -0.69 -15.07 38.42
CA VAL A 314 -2.03 -14.75 37.87
C VAL A 314 -2.20 -13.25 37.61
N SER A 315 -1.57 -12.39 38.40
CA SER A 315 -1.69 -10.93 38.21
C SER A 315 -0.98 -10.48 36.94
N PRO A 316 -1.70 -9.82 35.99
CA PRO A 316 -1.05 -9.09 34.94
C PRO A 316 -0.31 -7.94 35.60
N GLN A 317 0.98 -8.09 35.82
CA GLN A 317 1.80 -7.00 36.32
C GLN A 317 1.71 -5.87 35.31
N SER A 318 1.12 -4.74 35.72
CA SER A 318 1.40 -3.46 35.09
C SER A 318 2.92 -3.33 35.16
N ARG A 319 3.61 -3.47 34.03
CA ARG A 319 5.06 -3.38 33.96
C ARG A 319 5.43 -1.99 34.46
N PRO A 320 6.10 -1.85 35.62
CA PRO A 320 6.65 -0.56 35.98
C PRO A 320 7.63 -0.14 34.89
N ALA A 321 7.67 1.15 34.61
CA ALA A 321 8.65 1.67 33.67
C ALA A 321 10.06 1.24 34.10
N PRO A 322 10.94 0.80 33.19
CA PRO A 322 12.30 0.42 33.54
C PRO A 322 13.00 1.62 34.25
N THR A 323 13.55 1.37 35.42
CA THR A 323 14.26 2.38 36.20
C THR A 323 15.74 2.06 36.27
N ARG A 324 16.57 3.07 36.46
CA ARG A 324 18.01 2.88 36.65
C ARG A 324 18.25 2.20 38.02
N LEU A 325 18.85 1.01 37.98
CA LEU A 325 19.09 0.19 39.15
C LEU A 325 20.41 0.56 39.83
N ASP A 326 20.40 0.69 41.14
CA ASP A 326 21.60 0.68 42.00
C ASP A 326 21.91 -0.78 42.38
N LEU A 327 22.63 -1.47 41.49
CA LEU A 327 22.99 -2.89 41.72
C LEU A 327 23.80 -3.12 42.96
N PRO A 328 24.82 -2.29 43.35
CA PRO A 328 25.53 -2.42 44.63
C PRO A 328 24.61 -2.34 45.82
N ALA A 329 23.71 -1.39 45.87
CA ALA A 329 22.75 -1.24 47.00
C ALA A 329 21.78 -2.42 47.06
N MET A 330 21.27 -2.89 45.91
CA MET A 330 20.38 -4.06 45.79
C MET A 330 21.09 -5.34 46.27
N LEU A 331 22.33 -5.59 45.87
CA LEU A 331 23.09 -6.76 46.28
C LEU A 331 23.43 -6.73 47.77
N ALA A 332 23.76 -5.56 48.33
CA ALA A 332 23.96 -5.39 49.78
C ALA A 332 22.67 -5.65 50.58
N SER A 333 21.52 -5.23 50.05
CA SER A 333 20.21 -5.54 50.66
C SER A 333 19.91 -7.05 50.63
N LEU A 334 20.17 -7.70 49.50
CA LEU A 334 19.99 -9.14 49.29
C LEU A 334 20.90 -9.93 50.28
N GLN A 335 22.15 -9.51 50.47
CA GLN A 335 23.08 -10.13 51.42
C GLN A 335 22.56 -10.00 52.87
N ARG A 336 22.06 -8.84 53.29
CA ARG A 336 21.47 -8.65 54.62
C ARG A 336 20.23 -9.53 54.81
N LEU A 337 19.38 -9.65 53.81
CA LEU A 337 18.16 -10.45 53.83
C LEU A 337 18.48 -11.93 54.11
N HIS A 338 19.50 -12.46 53.45
CA HIS A 338 19.86 -13.89 53.54
C HIS A 338 20.89 -14.18 54.68
N ALA A 339 21.45 -13.16 55.36
CA ALA A 339 22.48 -13.30 56.38
C ALA A 339 22.11 -14.31 57.53
N PRO A 340 20.86 -14.33 58.03
CA PRO A 340 20.49 -15.31 59.07
C PRO A 340 20.53 -16.76 58.56
N ALA A 341 20.04 -16.99 57.37
CA ALA A 341 20.01 -18.34 56.76
C ALA A 341 21.41 -18.84 56.39
N LEU A 342 22.27 -17.95 55.89
CA LEU A 342 23.67 -18.24 55.59
C LEU A 342 24.47 -18.57 56.89
N ALA A 343 24.28 -17.79 57.94
CA ALA A 343 24.94 -18.03 59.22
C ALA A 343 24.51 -19.34 59.89
N ALA A 344 23.19 -19.66 59.84
CA ALA A 344 22.65 -20.90 60.39
C ALA A 344 23.22 -22.16 59.73
N GLN A 345 23.61 -22.09 58.45
CA GLN A 345 24.16 -23.19 57.69
C GLN A 345 25.68 -23.11 57.44
N GLY A 346 26.36 -22.08 57.99
CA GLY A 346 27.81 -21.89 57.83
C GLY A 346 28.25 -21.64 56.41
N LEU A 347 27.36 -20.99 55.57
CA LEU A 347 27.59 -20.70 54.20
C LEU A 347 28.22 -19.31 54.01
N ARG A 348 29.04 -19.14 52.95
CA ARG A 348 29.62 -17.84 52.58
C ARG A 348 28.98 -17.31 51.33
N LEU A 349 28.62 -16.02 51.33
CA LEU A 349 28.13 -15.29 50.13
C LEU A 349 29.19 -14.26 49.72
N GLN A 350 29.71 -14.39 48.53
CA GLN A 350 30.66 -13.46 47.89
C GLN A 350 29.97 -12.65 46.82
N LEU A 351 30.21 -11.33 46.84
CA LEU A 351 29.71 -10.39 45.87
C LEU A 351 30.87 -9.90 44.99
N ASP A 352 30.79 -10.12 43.68
CA ASP A 352 31.74 -9.68 42.66
C ASP A 352 31.04 -8.70 41.72
N CYS A 353 30.94 -7.44 42.16
CA CYS A 353 30.34 -6.35 41.40
C CYS A 353 31.41 -5.27 41.17
N PRO A 354 31.59 -4.75 39.93
CA PRO A 354 32.56 -3.69 39.66
C PRO A 354 32.30 -2.43 40.49
N PRO A 355 33.34 -1.80 41.05
CA PRO A 355 33.21 -0.54 41.75
C PRO A 355 32.75 0.57 40.80
N GLY A 356 31.75 1.36 41.20
CA GLY A 356 31.23 2.48 40.42
C GLY A 356 29.85 2.27 39.81
N GLY A 357 29.25 1.09 40.00
CA GLY A 357 27.92 0.77 39.50
C GLY A 357 27.83 0.69 37.98
N MET A 358 26.96 -0.17 37.50
CA MET A 358 26.64 -0.28 36.06
C MET A 358 25.24 0.29 35.85
N PRO A 359 25.02 1.13 34.82
CA PRO A 359 23.71 1.76 34.58
C PRO A 359 22.72 0.77 33.93
N LEU A 360 22.32 -0.27 34.69
CA LEU A 360 21.27 -1.17 34.24
C LEU A 360 19.90 -0.51 34.42
N CYS A 361 19.14 -0.37 33.31
CA CYS A 361 17.74 0.03 33.37
C CYS A 361 16.85 -1.22 33.23
N ALA A 362 16.14 -1.57 34.29
CA ALA A 362 15.24 -2.71 34.30
C ALA A 362 14.13 -2.54 35.35
N ASP A 363 13.21 -3.48 35.45
CA ASP A 363 12.26 -3.56 36.52
C ASP A 363 13.01 -3.99 37.83
N ALA A 364 13.15 -3.07 38.78
CA ALA A 364 13.87 -3.29 40.01
C ALA A 364 13.30 -4.46 40.84
N VAL A 365 11.97 -4.53 40.91
CA VAL A 365 11.27 -5.59 41.69
C VAL A 365 11.48 -6.96 41.02
N ALA A 366 11.43 -7.02 39.71
CA ALA A 366 11.63 -8.26 38.95
C ALA A 366 13.08 -8.77 39.11
N VAL A 367 14.09 -7.88 38.99
CA VAL A 367 15.50 -8.26 39.16
C VAL A 367 15.77 -8.71 40.61
N GLU A 368 15.28 -8.00 41.64
CA GLU A 368 15.39 -8.38 43.03
C GLU A 368 14.75 -9.75 43.30
N GLN A 369 13.55 -9.99 42.76
CA GLN A 369 12.83 -11.26 42.90
C GLN A 369 13.60 -12.42 42.26
N ILE A 370 14.19 -12.22 41.04
CA ILE A 370 15.02 -13.22 40.39
C ILE A 370 16.24 -13.53 41.28
N LEU A 371 17.00 -12.53 41.72
CA LEU A 371 18.20 -12.73 42.51
C LEU A 371 17.88 -13.42 43.84
N HIS A 372 16.79 -13.01 44.51
CA HIS A 372 16.31 -13.66 45.74
C HIS A 372 16.05 -15.17 45.49
N ASN A 373 15.31 -15.52 44.45
CA ASN A 373 15.01 -16.92 44.13
C ASN A 373 16.28 -17.73 43.77
N LEU A 374 17.23 -17.14 43.04
CA LEU A 374 18.48 -17.80 42.69
C LEU A 374 19.36 -18.06 43.90
N VAL A 375 19.48 -17.07 44.84
CA VAL A 375 20.23 -17.24 46.08
C VAL A 375 19.56 -18.23 46.99
N GLN A 376 18.24 -18.21 47.11
CA GLN A 376 17.49 -19.17 47.93
C GLN A 376 17.68 -20.63 47.39
N ASN A 377 17.66 -20.81 46.06
CA ASN A 377 17.94 -22.11 45.47
C ASN A 377 19.37 -22.61 45.76
N ALA A 378 20.36 -21.70 45.73
CA ALA A 378 21.75 -22.02 46.10
C ALA A 378 21.90 -22.39 47.58
N ILE A 379 21.29 -21.66 48.51
CA ILE A 379 21.26 -21.99 49.95
C ILE A 379 20.68 -23.38 50.14
N GLU A 380 19.55 -23.68 49.50
CA GLU A 380 18.90 -24.96 49.59
C GLU A 380 19.73 -26.10 48.98
N ALA A 381 20.47 -25.85 47.88
CA ALA A 381 21.33 -26.87 47.26
C ALA A 381 22.56 -27.18 48.11
N LEU A 382 22.95 -26.29 49.01
CA LEU A 382 24.07 -26.43 49.91
C LEU A 382 23.69 -26.95 51.31
N ALA A 383 22.40 -27.19 51.58
CA ALA A 383 21.93 -27.65 52.89
C ALA A 383 22.65 -28.96 53.30
N GLY A 384 23.21 -28.92 54.54
CA GLY A 384 23.97 -30.03 55.11
C GLY A 384 25.43 -30.16 54.64
N ARG A 385 25.94 -29.23 53.80
CA ARG A 385 27.33 -29.23 53.34
C ARG A 385 28.20 -28.27 54.16
N HIS A 386 29.32 -28.76 54.64
CA HIS A 386 30.35 -27.88 55.27
C HIS A 386 31.15 -27.14 54.19
N GLY A 387 31.39 -25.85 54.38
CA GLY A 387 32.18 -25.01 53.44
C GLY A 387 31.46 -24.63 52.18
N GLY A 388 30.11 -24.54 52.19
CA GLY A 388 29.34 -24.07 51.07
C GLY A 388 29.62 -22.58 50.72
N GLU A 389 29.79 -22.32 49.46
CA GLU A 389 30.07 -20.99 48.92
C GLU A 389 29.08 -20.64 47.81
N ILE A 390 28.52 -19.44 47.90
CA ILE A 390 27.64 -18.83 46.88
C ILE A 390 28.34 -17.58 46.40
N ARG A 391 28.44 -17.40 45.07
CA ARG A 391 29.05 -16.25 44.46
C ARG A 391 28.10 -15.57 43.50
N ILE A 392 27.82 -14.29 43.75
CA ILE A 392 27.07 -13.42 42.81
C ILE A 392 28.08 -12.59 42.02
N ARG A 393 28.00 -12.69 40.69
CA ARG A 393 28.86 -11.94 39.79
C ARG A 393 28.04 -11.11 38.83
N VAL A 394 28.43 -9.84 38.68
CA VAL A 394 27.83 -8.93 37.69
C VAL A 394 28.89 -8.58 36.63
N ARG A 395 28.52 -8.71 35.37
CA ARG A 395 29.38 -8.34 34.23
C ARG A 395 28.57 -7.60 33.20
N HIS A 396 29.20 -6.70 32.47
CA HIS A 396 28.65 -6.04 31.31
C HIS A 396 29.57 -6.31 30.12
N GLU A 397 29.10 -7.07 29.15
CA GLU A 397 29.88 -7.49 27.99
C GLU A 397 29.01 -7.46 26.73
N ALA A 398 29.53 -6.91 25.64
CA ALA A 398 28.87 -6.87 24.33
C ALA A 398 27.44 -6.29 24.37
N GLY A 399 27.16 -5.25 25.17
CA GLY A 399 25.84 -4.64 25.29
C GLY A 399 24.84 -5.45 26.11
N LEU A 400 25.29 -6.48 26.84
CA LEU A 400 24.46 -7.31 27.68
C LEU A 400 24.91 -7.26 29.11
N TYR A 401 23.99 -7.16 30.04
CA TYR A 401 24.23 -7.36 31.47
C TYR A 401 24.05 -8.82 31.85
N ARG A 402 25.05 -9.41 32.52
CA ARG A 402 25.00 -10.78 33.01
C ARG A 402 25.12 -10.77 34.52
N LEU A 403 24.04 -11.21 35.18
CA LEU A 403 23.98 -11.39 36.63
C LEU A 403 23.97 -12.89 36.93
N SER A 404 25.05 -13.45 37.40
CA SER A 404 25.19 -14.88 37.68
C SER A 404 25.24 -15.18 39.17
N VAL A 405 24.52 -16.24 39.59
CA VAL A 405 24.59 -16.83 40.94
C VAL A 405 25.15 -18.23 40.79
N ALA A 406 26.32 -18.45 41.37
CA ALA A 406 27.04 -19.72 41.33
C ALA A 406 27.14 -20.31 42.71
N ASP A 407 26.96 -21.62 42.83
CA ASP A 407 27.19 -22.37 44.08
C ASP A 407 28.23 -23.49 43.84
N ASN A 408 28.80 -24.03 44.94
CA ASN A 408 29.70 -25.17 44.90
C ASN A 408 28.97 -26.47 45.33
N GLY A 409 27.67 -26.57 45.05
CA GLY A 409 26.80 -27.69 45.42
C GLY A 409 26.92 -28.90 44.47
N PRO A 410 25.87 -29.76 44.39
CA PRO A 410 25.87 -30.96 43.57
C PRO A 410 25.70 -30.68 42.07
N GLY A 411 25.36 -29.42 41.69
CA GLY A 411 25.01 -29.07 40.31
C GLY A 411 23.54 -29.40 39.94
N LEU A 412 23.19 -29.17 38.67
CA LEU A 412 21.86 -29.39 38.12
C LEU A 412 21.83 -30.64 37.22
N PRO A 413 20.72 -31.39 37.23
CA PRO A 413 20.51 -32.49 36.26
C PRO A 413 20.51 -32.01 34.82
N ALA A 414 20.89 -32.90 33.88
CA ALA A 414 20.99 -32.53 32.45
C ALA A 414 19.69 -31.93 31.87
N GLU A 415 18.55 -32.43 32.30
CA GLU A 415 17.23 -31.92 31.87
C GLU A 415 16.99 -30.45 32.28
N ARG A 416 17.53 -30.01 33.44
CA ARG A 416 17.45 -28.65 33.94
C ARG A 416 18.42 -27.70 33.27
N LEU A 417 19.55 -28.24 32.82
CA LEU A 417 20.52 -27.46 32.04
C LEU A 417 19.96 -27.04 30.69
N ALA A 418 19.20 -27.94 30.04
CA ALA A 418 18.61 -27.67 28.73
C ALA A 418 17.48 -26.64 28.79
N GLN A 419 16.65 -26.69 29.84
CA GLN A 419 15.48 -25.80 29.98
C GLN A 419 15.26 -25.47 31.46
N PRO A 420 15.96 -24.48 32.01
CA PRO A 420 15.87 -24.11 33.42
C PRO A 420 14.47 -23.60 33.82
N GLY A 421 13.73 -23.02 32.90
CA GLY A 421 12.39 -22.45 33.11
C GLY A 421 11.22 -23.45 33.07
N LEU A 422 11.44 -24.75 32.89
CA LEU A 422 10.34 -25.74 32.92
C LEU A 422 9.70 -25.83 34.31
N PRO A 423 8.38 -25.59 34.45
CA PRO A 423 7.67 -25.64 35.73
C PRO A 423 7.54 -27.10 36.24
N PHE A 424 7.34 -27.25 37.56
CA PHE A 424 7.08 -28.50 38.27
C PHE A 424 8.19 -29.55 38.22
N ARG A 425 9.39 -29.23 37.80
CA ARG A 425 10.53 -30.12 37.90
C ARG A 425 11.38 -29.74 39.11
N SER A 426 11.14 -30.34 40.28
CA SER A 426 11.96 -30.27 41.45
C SER A 426 12.63 -31.59 41.72
N SER A 427 13.94 -31.57 41.95
CA SER A 427 14.68 -32.75 42.48
C SER A 427 14.54 -32.92 43.99
N LYS A 428 13.78 -32.02 44.67
CA LYS A 428 13.64 -31.99 46.13
C LYS A 428 12.26 -32.48 46.57
N ALA A 429 12.20 -33.31 47.60
CA ALA A 429 10.95 -33.68 48.25
C ALA A 429 10.29 -32.45 48.85
N GLY A 430 9.15 -32.00 48.28
CA GLY A 430 8.38 -30.83 48.74
C GLY A 430 8.70 -29.52 48.10
N GLY A 431 9.49 -29.44 47.03
CA GLY A 431 9.71 -28.21 46.23
C GLY A 431 8.83 -28.15 44.98
N LEU A 432 8.02 -27.11 44.79
CA LEU A 432 7.12 -26.90 43.66
C LEU A 432 7.82 -26.86 42.30
N GLY A 433 9.12 -26.61 42.23
CA GLY A 433 9.84 -26.42 40.99
C GLY A 433 9.41 -25.14 40.21
N LEU A 434 8.72 -24.22 40.85
CA LEU A 434 8.19 -22.99 40.24
C LEU A 434 9.15 -21.79 40.30
N GLY A 435 10.17 -21.82 41.19
CA GLY A 435 11.08 -20.68 41.38
C GLY A 435 11.83 -20.29 40.12
N LEU A 436 12.40 -21.27 39.39
CA LEU A 436 13.13 -21.01 38.14
C LEU A 436 12.21 -20.65 36.98
N SER A 437 11.00 -21.21 36.90
CA SER A 437 10.03 -20.84 35.89
C SER A 437 9.50 -19.41 36.05
N LEU A 438 9.36 -18.95 37.29
CA LEU A 438 9.08 -17.53 37.60
C LEU A 438 10.24 -16.64 37.16
N CYS A 439 11.48 -17.03 37.47
CA CYS A 439 12.67 -16.30 37.05
C CYS A 439 12.77 -16.17 35.54
N ASP A 440 12.48 -17.23 34.82
CA ASP A 440 12.49 -17.25 33.34
C ASP A 440 11.38 -16.36 32.75
N SER A 441 10.18 -16.41 33.34
CA SER A 441 9.07 -15.53 32.93
C SER A 441 9.37 -14.04 33.17
N LEU A 442 9.97 -13.69 34.33
CA LEU A 442 10.37 -12.34 34.64
C LEU A 442 11.51 -11.85 33.73
N ALA A 443 12.51 -12.71 33.47
CA ALA A 443 13.61 -12.42 32.56
C ALA A 443 13.10 -12.14 31.13
N THR A 444 12.27 -13.05 30.60
CA THR A 444 11.63 -12.89 29.28
C THR A 444 10.77 -11.63 29.22
N GLY A 445 10.05 -11.32 30.31
CA GLY A 445 9.27 -10.08 30.43
C GLY A 445 10.09 -8.81 30.30
N MET A 446 11.36 -8.83 30.68
CA MET A 446 12.32 -7.72 30.54
C MET A 446 13.14 -7.79 29.23
N GLY A 447 12.80 -8.67 28.29
CA GLY A 447 13.55 -8.89 27.04
C GLY A 447 14.88 -9.65 27.25
N GLY A 448 15.06 -10.26 28.41
CA GLY A 448 16.24 -11.03 28.78
C GLY A 448 16.03 -12.55 28.70
N GLN A 449 16.99 -13.29 29.22
CA GLN A 449 16.99 -14.76 29.23
C GLN A 449 17.63 -15.29 30.51
N LEU A 450 17.10 -16.41 31.04
CA LEU A 450 17.70 -17.19 32.11
C LEU A 450 18.43 -18.41 31.52
N SER A 451 19.68 -18.61 31.89
CA SER A 451 20.48 -19.79 31.49
C SER A 451 21.07 -20.50 32.69
N ALA A 452 21.36 -21.79 32.55
CA ALA A 452 21.95 -22.63 33.57
C ALA A 452 23.17 -23.40 33.03
N ALA A 453 24.21 -23.53 33.87
CA ALA A 453 25.39 -24.36 33.57
C ALA A 453 25.91 -25.04 34.80
N ASN A 454 26.51 -26.20 34.71
CA ASN A 454 27.29 -26.81 35.78
C ASN A 454 28.75 -26.34 35.72
N LEU A 455 29.34 -26.09 36.87
CA LEU A 455 30.74 -25.65 36.97
C LEU A 455 31.71 -26.84 36.89
N PRO A 456 32.89 -26.68 36.27
CA PRO A 456 33.88 -27.76 36.13
C PRO A 456 34.37 -28.33 37.45
N GLY A 457 34.32 -27.58 38.55
CA GLY A 457 34.71 -28.00 39.89
C GLY A 457 33.55 -28.52 40.77
N GLY A 458 32.37 -28.72 40.18
CA GLY A 458 31.12 -29.03 40.88
C GLY A 458 30.33 -27.75 41.20
N GLY A 459 29.01 -27.93 41.33
CA GLY A 459 28.07 -26.81 41.54
C GLY A 459 27.36 -26.32 40.33
N ALA A 460 26.42 -25.44 40.50
CA ALA A 460 25.62 -24.83 39.43
C ALA A 460 25.88 -23.32 39.31
N CYS A 461 25.70 -22.82 38.10
CA CYS A 461 25.70 -21.38 37.79
C CYS A 461 24.44 -21.02 37.01
N LEU A 462 23.62 -20.17 37.59
CA LEU A 462 22.41 -19.65 36.95
C LEU A 462 22.67 -18.18 36.55
N THR A 463 22.43 -17.84 35.31
CA THR A 463 22.76 -16.51 34.77
C THR A 463 21.52 -15.85 34.17
N LEU A 464 21.18 -14.69 34.68
CA LEU A 464 20.24 -13.75 34.09
C LEU A 464 20.98 -12.86 33.09
N THR A 465 20.58 -12.85 31.87
CA THR A 465 21.09 -11.96 30.81
C THR A 465 20.02 -10.94 30.43
N LEU A 466 20.35 -9.64 30.54
CA LEU A 466 19.45 -8.54 30.20
C LEU A 466 20.08 -7.67 29.10
N PRO A 467 19.30 -7.18 28.13
CA PRO A 467 19.80 -6.21 27.16
C PRO A 467 20.12 -4.88 27.84
N CYS A 468 21.18 -4.20 27.38
CA CYS A 468 21.38 -2.80 27.71
C CYS A 468 20.38 -2.00 26.86
N PRO A 469 19.43 -1.26 27.45
CA PRO A 469 18.66 -0.32 26.66
C PRO A 469 19.65 0.73 26.11
N GLU A 470 19.61 0.95 24.78
CA GLU A 470 20.31 2.10 24.19
C GLU A 470 19.85 3.36 24.91
N PRO A 471 20.76 4.28 25.27
CA PRO A 471 20.35 5.57 25.82
C PRO A 471 19.51 6.25 24.72
N ASP A 472 18.24 6.54 25.04
CA ASP A 472 17.42 7.44 24.24
C ASP A 472 18.22 8.74 24.02
N HIS A 473 18.71 8.93 22.83
CA HIS A 473 19.21 10.21 22.35
C HIS A 473 17.99 11.10 22.09
N GLY A 474 17.43 11.66 23.21
CA GLY A 474 16.47 12.74 23.13
C GLY A 474 17.14 14.05 22.73
#